data_e18f06b023739288e92317b9cdaa37e6
#
_entry.id   e18f06b023739288e92317b9cdaa37e6
#
_cell.length_a   1.000
_cell.length_b   1.000
_cell.length_c   1.000
_cell.angle_alpha   90.00
_cell.angle_beta   90.00
_cell.angle_gamma   90.00
#
_symmetry.space_group_name_H-M   'P 1'
#
loop_
_entity.id
_entity.type
_entity.pdbx_description
1 polymer ?
#
loop_
_entity_poly.entity_id
_entity_poly.type
_entity_poly.pdbx_seq_one_letter_code
_entity_poly.pdbx_strand_id
1 'polypeptide(L)'
;MFERFTDRARRVVVLAQDEAKALNHNYIGTEHLLLGLISEGEGVAAKALESLDISLEAVRAQVEEIIGHGTSTPTGHIPFTPRAKKVLELSLREALQMNHSYIGTEHILLGLIREGEGVAAQVLIRLGADLNTVRNSVLQLLQGYQGDERQAATSGAPEAGPQQSSATILDQFGRNLTEAARDGELDPVIGREREIERVMVVLSRRTKNNPVLIGEPGV
;
A
#
# COMPACT_ATOMS: atom_id res chain seq x y z
N MET A 1 12.58 0.33 8.72
CA MET A 1 12.05 -0.56 7.65
C MET A 1 10.55 -0.33 7.42
N PHE A 2 9.73 -0.17 8.48
CA PHE A 2 8.25 -0.05 8.35
C PHE A 2 7.72 1.37 8.09
N GLU A 3 8.57 2.36 7.94
CA GLU A 3 8.17 3.77 7.71
C GLU A 3 7.43 3.97 6.38
N ARG A 4 7.75 3.15 5.38
CA ARG A 4 7.12 3.20 4.05
C ARG A 4 5.89 2.30 3.93
N PHE A 5 5.57 1.52 4.96
CA PHE A 5 4.41 0.64 4.94
C PHE A 5 3.13 1.43 5.13
N THR A 6 2.12 1.13 4.33
CA THR A 6 0.76 1.63 4.56
C THR A 6 0.22 1.07 5.88
N ASP A 7 -0.82 1.68 6.42
CA ASP A 7 -1.44 1.19 7.68
C ASP A 7 -1.96 -0.24 7.51
N ARG A 8 -2.52 -0.58 6.35
CA ARG A 8 -2.94 -1.95 6.03
C ARG A 8 -1.75 -2.91 5.97
N ALA A 9 -0.65 -2.53 5.34
CA ALA A 9 0.56 -3.35 5.31
C ALA A 9 1.17 -3.56 6.71
N ARG A 10 1.11 -2.55 7.59
CA ARG A 10 1.50 -2.71 9.00
C ARG A 10 0.56 -3.67 9.74
N ARG A 11 -0.75 -3.56 9.47
CA ARG A 11 -1.76 -4.47 10.03
C ARG A 11 -1.51 -5.92 9.62
N VAL A 12 -1.12 -6.18 8.37
CA VAL A 12 -0.71 -7.53 7.92
C VAL A 12 0.39 -8.11 8.79
N VAL A 13 1.41 -7.31 9.14
CA VAL A 13 2.52 -7.75 9.99
C VAL A 13 2.04 -8.11 11.41
N VAL A 14 1.12 -7.32 11.96
CA VAL A 14 0.51 -7.61 13.28
C VAL A 14 -0.32 -8.88 13.20
N LEU A 15 -1.19 -9.01 12.19
CA LEU A 15 -2.00 -10.22 12.00
C LEU A 15 -1.13 -11.46 11.77
N ALA A 16 -0.03 -11.35 11.03
CA ALA A 16 0.93 -12.45 10.87
C ALA A 16 1.55 -12.90 12.21
N GLN A 17 1.80 -11.98 13.12
CA GLN A 17 2.26 -12.31 14.47
C GLN A 17 1.16 -13.01 15.28
N ASP A 18 -0.08 -12.57 15.16
CA ASP A 18 -1.22 -13.18 15.86
C ASP A 18 -1.50 -14.59 15.32
N GLU A 19 -1.41 -14.81 14.00
CA GLU A 19 -1.50 -16.15 13.40
C GLU A 19 -0.35 -17.07 13.87
N ALA A 20 0.88 -16.56 13.97
CA ALA A 20 2.00 -17.34 14.51
C ALA A 20 1.75 -17.75 15.98
N LYS A 21 1.18 -16.86 16.80
CA LYS A 21 0.79 -17.18 18.18
C LYS A 21 -0.32 -18.22 18.22
N ALA A 22 -1.34 -18.08 17.38
CA ALA A 22 -2.47 -19.02 17.32
C ALA A 22 -2.03 -20.43 16.98
N LEU A 23 -1.01 -20.57 16.12
CA LEU A 23 -0.36 -21.84 15.75
C LEU A 23 0.72 -22.28 16.75
N ASN A 24 0.97 -21.55 17.83
CA ASN A 24 2.03 -21.79 18.81
C ASN A 24 3.45 -21.79 18.19
N HIS A 25 3.68 -21.01 17.14
CA HIS A 25 4.99 -20.87 16.50
C HIS A 25 5.79 -19.75 17.14
N ASN A 26 7.05 -19.99 17.45
CA ASN A 26 7.98 -19.02 18.03
C ASN A 26 8.75 -18.20 16.97
N TYR A 27 8.26 -18.17 15.72
CA TYR A 27 8.79 -17.42 14.60
C TYR A 27 7.66 -16.92 13.69
N ILE A 28 7.90 -15.85 12.94
CA ILE A 28 7.02 -15.38 11.88
C ILE A 28 7.63 -15.81 10.54
N GLY A 29 7.01 -16.80 9.90
CA GLY A 29 7.40 -17.32 8.58
C GLY A 29 6.64 -16.67 7.44
N THR A 30 6.92 -17.13 6.22
CA THR A 30 6.22 -16.68 5.00
C THR A 30 4.72 -17.04 5.04
N GLU A 31 4.40 -18.21 5.60
CA GLU A 31 3.03 -18.70 5.82
C GLU A 31 2.20 -17.76 6.70
N HIS A 32 2.80 -17.24 7.76
CA HIS A 32 2.13 -16.30 8.65
C HIS A 32 1.88 -14.95 7.94
N LEU A 33 2.80 -14.51 7.09
CA LEU A 33 2.59 -13.33 6.25
C LEU A 33 1.43 -13.54 5.26
N LEU A 34 1.32 -14.75 4.67
CA LEU A 34 0.19 -15.09 3.79
C LEU A 34 -1.14 -15.07 4.56
N LEU A 35 -1.19 -15.71 5.75
CA LEU A 35 -2.36 -15.68 6.62
C LEU A 35 -2.73 -14.24 7.01
N GLY A 36 -1.76 -13.42 7.39
CA GLY A 36 -1.98 -12.01 7.72
C GLY A 36 -2.52 -11.18 6.54
N LEU A 37 -2.08 -11.48 5.30
CA LEU A 37 -2.60 -10.81 4.10
C LEU A 37 -4.08 -11.12 3.85
N ILE A 38 -4.49 -12.37 4.06
CA ILE A 38 -5.89 -12.79 3.88
C ILE A 38 -6.75 -12.28 5.05
N SER A 39 -6.25 -12.35 6.28
CA SER A 39 -6.95 -11.89 7.49
C SER A 39 -7.19 -10.38 7.50
N GLU A 40 -6.36 -9.59 6.80
CA GLU A 40 -6.57 -8.16 6.64
C GLU A 40 -7.85 -7.86 5.84
N GLY A 41 -8.14 -8.65 4.81
CA GLY A 41 -9.44 -8.76 4.14
C GLY A 41 -9.78 -7.64 3.15
N GLU A 42 -9.28 -6.43 3.31
CA GLU A 42 -9.68 -5.26 2.51
C GLU A 42 -8.65 -4.84 1.45
N GLY A 43 -7.41 -5.29 1.59
CA GLY A 43 -6.30 -4.93 0.71
C GLY A 43 -6.39 -5.60 -0.67
N VAL A 44 -5.62 -5.06 -1.63
CA VAL A 44 -5.51 -5.63 -2.98
C VAL A 44 -5.04 -7.09 -2.93
N ALA A 45 -4.15 -7.44 -2.00
CA ALA A 45 -3.68 -8.81 -1.83
C ALA A 45 -4.81 -9.76 -1.43
N ALA A 46 -5.64 -9.41 -0.45
CA ALA A 46 -6.77 -10.22 -0.03
C ALA A 46 -7.76 -10.44 -1.18
N LYS A 47 -8.12 -9.37 -1.91
CA LYS A 47 -9.01 -9.43 -3.07
C LYS A 47 -8.44 -10.28 -4.22
N ALA A 48 -7.13 -10.21 -4.45
CA ALA A 48 -6.47 -11.04 -5.45
C ALA A 48 -6.54 -12.53 -5.09
N LEU A 49 -6.32 -12.86 -3.82
CA LEU A 49 -6.40 -14.23 -3.32
C LEU A 49 -7.84 -14.74 -3.32
N GLU A 50 -8.80 -13.92 -2.90
CA GLU A 50 -10.23 -14.23 -2.94
C GLU A 50 -10.72 -14.50 -4.38
N SER A 51 -10.27 -13.73 -5.36
CA SER A 51 -10.61 -13.95 -6.79
C SER A 51 -10.09 -15.27 -7.36
N LEU A 52 -9.20 -15.93 -6.64
CA LEU A 52 -8.62 -17.25 -6.96
C LEU A 52 -9.15 -18.36 -6.05
N ASP A 53 -10.26 -18.10 -5.33
CA ASP A 53 -10.89 -19.02 -4.36
C ASP A 53 -9.96 -19.46 -3.21
N ILE A 54 -8.97 -18.62 -2.85
CA ILE A 54 -8.05 -18.89 -1.74
C ILE A 54 -8.63 -18.28 -0.47
N SER A 55 -9.24 -19.11 0.37
CA SER A 55 -9.82 -18.71 1.65
C SER A 55 -8.82 -18.84 2.80
N LEU A 56 -9.08 -18.10 3.90
CA LEU A 56 -8.29 -18.14 5.12
C LEU A 56 -8.27 -19.55 5.74
N GLU A 57 -9.43 -20.20 5.75
CA GLU A 57 -9.59 -21.55 6.31
C GLU A 57 -8.79 -22.57 5.50
N ALA A 58 -8.83 -22.49 4.16
CA ALA A 58 -8.07 -23.39 3.30
C ALA A 58 -6.56 -23.21 3.48
N VAL A 59 -6.09 -21.97 3.61
CA VAL A 59 -4.67 -21.69 3.87
C VAL A 59 -4.25 -22.17 5.24
N ARG A 60 -5.06 -21.94 6.31
CA ARG A 60 -4.76 -22.47 7.65
C ARG A 60 -4.64 -23.98 7.65
N ALA A 61 -5.61 -24.69 7.07
CA ALA A 61 -5.58 -26.15 6.99
C ALA A 61 -4.31 -26.67 6.29
N GLN A 62 -3.89 -26.02 5.21
CA GLN A 62 -2.65 -26.39 4.53
C GLN A 62 -1.38 -26.04 5.32
N VAL A 63 -1.36 -24.93 6.05
CA VAL A 63 -0.24 -24.57 6.92
C VAL A 63 -0.14 -25.58 8.07
N GLU A 64 -1.25 -25.96 8.69
CA GLU A 64 -1.30 -26.98 9.75
C GLU A 64 -0.84 -28.35 9.26
N GLU A 65 -1.22 -28.72 8.03
CA GLU A 65 -0.78 -29.98 7.40
C GLU A 65 0.73 -30.01 7.12
N ILE A 66 1.32 -28.88 6.70
CA ILE A 66 2.73 -28.80 6.31
C ILE A 66 3.66 -28.66 7.52
N ILE A 67 3.30 -27.80 8.47
CA ILE A 67 4.19 -27.41 9.59
C ILE A 67 3.71 -27.98 10.93
N GLY A 68 2.38 -28.13 11.07
CA GLY A 68 1.73 -28.52 12.34
C GLY A 68 1.61 -27.35 13.30
N HIS A 69 1.24 -27.67 14.53
CA HIS A 69 1.20 -26.74 15.65
C HIS A 69 2.48 -26.80 16.49
N GLY A 70 2.92 -25.67 17.00
CA GLY A 70 4.01 -25.64 17.98
C GLY A 70 3.59 -26.24 19.32
N THR A 71 4.58 -26.61 20.13
CA THR A 71 4.37 -27.30 21.42
C THR A 71 4.07 -26.34 22.58
N SER A 72 4.35 -25.05 22.41
CA SER A 72 4.18 -24.05 23.48
C SER A 72 3.84 -22.68 22.90
N THR A 73 2.92 -21.97 23.54
CA THR A 73 2.57 -20.61 23.15
C THR A 73 3.75 -19.67 23.38
N PRO A 74 4.22 -18.95 22.36
CA PRO A 74 5.37 -18.07 22.50
C PRO A 74 5.02 -16.87 23.40
N THR A 75 5.92 -16.54 24.32
CA THR A 75 5.81 -15.37 25.18
C THR A 75 6.79 -14.30 24.73
N GLY A 76 6.29 -13.09 24.44
CA GLY A 76 7.11 -11.95 24.04
C GLY A 76 7.22 -11.72 22.54
N HIS A 77 8.32 -11.10 22.12
CA HIS A 77 8.55 -10.74 20.72
C HIS A 77 8.93 -11.97 19.87
N ILE A 78 8.16 -12.21 18.82
CA ILE A 78 8.39 -13.31 17.89
C ILE A 78 9.24 -12.83 16.72
N PRO A 79 10.41 -13.42 16.42
CA PRO A 79 11.29 -12.99 15.34
C PRO A 79 10.79 -13.47 13.97
N PHE A 80 11.10 -12.71 12.94
CA PHE A 80 10.91 -13.14 11.54
C PHE A 80 11.98 -14.17 11.14
N THR A 81 11.57 -15.17 10.38
CA THR A 81 12.50 -16.07 9.70
C THR A 81 13.34 -15.32 8.65
N PRO A 82 14.50 -15.84 8.26
CA PRO A 82 15.30 -15.25 7.18
C PRO A 82 14.50 -15.08 5.87
N ARG A 83 13.66 -16.06 5.53
CA ARG A 83 12.79 -15.99 4.34
C ARG A 83 11.72 -14.92 4.48
N ALA A 84 11.08 -14.79 5.63
CA ALA A 84 10.08 -13.73 5.86
C ALA A 84 10.73 -12.33 5.78
N LYS A 85 11.94 -12.16 6.30
CA LYS A 85 12.71 -10.91 6.12
C LYS A 85 12.99 -10.64 4.64
N LYS A 86 13.40 -11.66 3.88
CA LYS A 86 13.61 -11.55 2.43
C LYS A 86 12.33 -11.13 1.69
N VAL A 87 11.18 -11.67 2.07
CA VAL A 87 9.88 -11.24 1.51
C VAL A 87 9.65 -9.74 1.73
N LEU A 88 9.91 -9.22 2.94
CA LEU A 88 9.74 -7.79 3.22
C LEU A 88 10.73 -6.91 2.43
N GLU A 89 11.96 -7.39 2.20
CA GLU A 89 12.93 -6.71 1.32
C GLU A 89 12.48 -6.73 -0.15
N LEU A 90 11.97 -7.88 -0.61
CA LEU A 90 11.42 -8.00 -1.96
C LEU A 90 10.20 -7.13 -2.17
N SER A 91 9.34 -6.97 -1.15
CA SER A 91 8.18 -6.07 -1.18
C SER A 91 8.60 -4.62 -1.46
N LEU A 92 9.69 -4.16 -0.84
CA LEU A 92 10.25 -2.84 -1.16
C LEU A 92 10.73 -2.75 -2.61
N ARG A 93 11.38 -3.81 -3.12
CA ARG A 93 11.83 -3.83 -4.53
C ARG A 93 10.65 -3.81 -5.51
N GLU A 94 9.58 -4.57 -5.24
CA GLU A 94 8.36 -4.55 -6.06
C GLU A 94 7.71 -3.15 -6.05
N ALA A 95 7.61 -2.49 -4.89
CA ALA A 95 7.10 -1.13 -4.80
C ALA A 95 7.94 -0.14 -5.63
N LEU A 96 9.28 -0.21 -5.54
CA LEU A 96 10.17 0.65 -6.32
C LEU A 96 10.08 0.37 -7.84
N GLN A 97 9.93 -0.89 -8.27
CA GLN A 97 9.73 -1.25 -9.68
C GLN A 97 8.41 -0.71 -10.24
N MET A 98 7.40 -0.57 -9.39
CA MET A 98 6.11 0.03 -9.74
C MET A 98 6.07 1.56 -9.59
N ASN A 99 7.22 2.19 -9.26
CA ASN A 99 7.32 3.62 -8.95
C ASN A 99 6.41 4.07 -7.78
N HIS A 100 6.09 3.16 -6.85
CA HIS A 100 5.35 3.48 -5.64
C HIS A 100 6.30 3.95 -4.53
N SER A 101 5.92 5.02 -3.83
CA SER A 101 6.67 5.54 -2.67
C SER A 101 6.34 4.81 -1.36
N TYR A 102 5.31 3.96 -1.38
CA TYR A 102 4.78 3.20 -0.25
C TYR A 102 4.84 1.69 -0.49
N ILE A 103 4.74 0.92 0.57
CA ILE A 103 4.62 -0.55 0.53
C ILE A 103 3.22 -0.91 1.01
N GLY A 104 2.35 -1.34 0.09
CA GLY A 104 1.00 -1.83 0.35
C GLY A 104 0.95 -3.35 0.50
N THR A 105 -0.24 -3.90 0.72
CA THR A 105 -0.49 -5.35 0.83
C THR A 105 -0.12 -6.08 -0.45
N GLU A 106 -0.38 -5.47 -1.61
CA GLU A 106 -0.01 -5.97 -2.94
C GLU A 106 1.49 -6.22 -3.07
N HIS A 107 2.30 -5.31 -2.56
CA HIS A 107 3.76 -5.44 -2.62
C HIS A 107 4.26 -6.56 -1.72
N ILE A 108 3.62 -6.79 -0.56
CA ILE A 108 3.96 -7.92 0.32
C ILE A 108 3.62 -9.24 -0.38
N LEU A 109 2.45 -9.35 -1.02
CA LEU A 109 2.08 -10.54 -1.77
C LEU A 109 3.01 -10.79 -2.95
N LEU A 110 3.36 -9.75 -3.72
CA LEU A 110 4.33 -9.85 -4.82
C LEU A 110 5.72 -10.27 -4.33
N GLY A 111 6.17 -9.73 -3.19
CA GLY A 111 7.42 -10.12 -2.55
C GLY A 111 7.42 -11.59 -2.13
N LEU A 112 6.28 -12.08 -1.64
CA LEU A 112 6.07 -13.47 -1.24
C LEU A 112 6.12 -14.40 -2.45
N ILE A 113 5.46 -14.05 -3.54
CA ILE A 113 5.49 -14.80 -4.82
C ILE A 113 6.91 -14.82 -5.40
N ARG A 114 7.62 -13.71 -5.32
CA ARG A 114 8.99 -13.59 -5.86
C ARG A 114 10.02 -14.38 -5.04
N GLU A 115 9.81 -14.51 -3.74
CA GLU A 115 10.62 -15.39 -2.89
C GLU A 115 10.45 -16.86 -3.33
N GLY A 116 9.21 -17.30 -3.51
CA GLY A 116 8.80 -18.49 -4.28
C GLY A 116 9.16 -19.86 -3.71
N GLU A 117 9.99 -19.93 -2.66
CA GLU A 117 10.46 -21.19 -2.07
C GLU A 117 9.96 -21.41 -0.63
N GLY A 118 9.29 -20.41 -0.04
CA GLY A 118 8.75 -20.48 1.30
C GLY A 118 7.51 -21.36 1.40
N VAL A 119 7.08 -21.63 2.64
CA VAL A 119 5.87 -22.42 2.91
C VAL A 119 4.64 -21.74 2.29
N ALA A 120 4.56 -20.43 2.29
CA ALA A 120 3.47 -19.72 1.63
C ALA A 120 3.33 -20.05 0.14
N ALA A 121 4.44 -20.10 -0.59
CA ALA A 121 4.43 -20.48 -2.01
C ALA A 121 3.98 -21.92 -2.20
N GLN A 122 4.42 -22.86 -1.34
CA GLN A 122 3.99 -24.25 -1.36
C GLN A 122 2.48 -24.38 -1.08
N VAL A 123 1.95 -23.61 -0.13
CA VAL A 123 0.52 -23.59 0.19
C VAL A 123 -0.29 -23.09 -1.01
N LEU A 124 0.11 -21.99 -1.64
CA LEU A 124 -0.57 -21.46 -2.82
C LEU A 124 -0.61 -22.48 -3.96
N ILE A 125 0.50 -23.15 -4.24
CA ILE A 125 0.59 -24.17 -5.29
C ILE A 125 -0.30 -25.37 -4.96
N ARG A 126 -0.34 -25.84 -3.70
CA ARG A 126 -1.21 -26.94 -3.27
C ARG A 126 -2.69 -26.61 -3.38
N LEU A 127 -3.06 -25.34 -3.16
CA LEU A 127 -4.42 -24.84 -3.36
C LEU A 127 -4.76 -24.60 -4.84
N GLY A 128 -3.86 -24.97 -5.77
CA GLY A 128 -4.08 -24.85 -7.20
C GLY A 128 -3.79 -23.46 -7.79
N ALA A 129 -3.27 -22.53 -6.98
CA ALA A 129 -2.89 -21.20 -7.44
C ALA A 129 -1.43 -21.19 -7.90
N ASP A 130 -1.21 -21.13 -9.21
CA ASP A 130 0.12 -20.86 -9.76
C ASP A 130 0.58 -19.44 -9.39
N LEU A 131 1.85 -19.31 -8.99
CA LEU A 131 2.41 -18.04 -8.53
C LEU A 131 2.34 -16.92 -9.59
N ASN A 132 2.44 -17.29 -10.89
CA ASN A 132 2.27 -16.33 -11.98
C ASN A 132 0.82 -15.88 -12.10
N THR A 133 -0.13 -16.77 -11.87
CA THR A 133 -1.57 -16.43 -11.86
C THR A 133 -1.88 -15.45 -10.73
N VAL A 134 -1.38 -15.70 -9.53
CA VAL A 134 -1.53 -14.78 -8.41
C VAL A 134 -0.91 -13.41 -8.73
N ARG A 135 0.30 -13.40 -9.32
CA ARG A 135 0.96 -12.16 -9.76
C ARG A 135 0.11 -11.38 -10.75
N ASN A 136 -0.42 -12.06 -11.77
CA ASN A 136 -1.24 -11.44 -12.80
C ASN A 136 -2.55 -10.89 -12.23
N SER A 137 -3.19 -11.60 -11.30
CA SER A 137 -4.39 -11.14 -10.60
C SER A 137 -4.12 -9.85 -9.81
N VAL A 138 -3.01 -9.78 -9.07
CA VAL A 138 -2.60 -8.56 -8.36
C VAL A 138 -2.39 -7.40 -9.33
N LEU A 139 -1.66 -7.63 -10.44
CA LEU A 139 -1.38 -6.59 -11.43
C LEU A 139 -2.65 -6.11 -12.13
N GLN A 140 -3.57 -7.02 -12.45
CA GLN A 140 -4.85 -6.69 -13.06
C GLN A 140 -5.73 -5.84 -12.12
N LEU A 141 -5.80 -6.19 -10.83
CA LEU A 141 -6.51 -5.38 -9.85
C LEU A 141 -5.91 -3.99 -9.71
N LEU A 142 -4.57 -3.86 -9.67
CA LEU A 142 -3.90 -2.57 -9.62
C LEU A 142 -4.18 -1.72 -10.86
N GLN A 143 -4.24 -2.32 -12.06
CA GLN A 143 -4.62 -1.63 -13.29
C GLN A 143 -6.10 -1.24 -13.28
N GLY A 144 -6.99 -2.08 -12.73
CA GLY A 144 -8.41 -1.78 -12.55
C GLY A 144 -8.62 -0.58 -11.63
N TYR A 145 -7.94 -0.51 -10.51
CA TYR A 145 -7.98 0.66 -9.61
C TYR A 145 -7.47 1.94 -10.29
N GLN A 146 -6.48 1.84 -11.19
CA GLN A 146 -6.03 2.97 -12.01
C GLN A 146 -7.00 3.26 -13.18
N GLY A 147 -7.77 2.27 -13.62
CA GLY A 147 -8.74 2.37 -14.71
C GLY A 147 -10.09 2.95 -14.28
N ASP A 148 -10.57 2.61 -13.10
CA ASP A 148 -11.82 3.18 -12.54
C ASP A 148 -11.65 4.67 -12.23
N GLU A 149 -10.45 5.12 -11.86
CA GLU A 149 -10.13 6.55 -11.78
C GLU A 149 -10.18 7.21 -13.18
N ARG A 150 -9.94 6.47 -14.27
CA ARG A 150 -10.03 6.97 -15.65
C ARG A 150 -11.45 6.90 -16.23
N GLN A 151 -12.29 5.94 -15.83
CA GLN A 151 -13.64 5.76 -16.38
C GLN A 151 -14.68 6.63 -15.68
N ALA A 152 -14.49 7.02 -14.43
CA ALA A 152 -15.34 8.03 -13.79
C ALA A 152 -15.22 9.42 -14.44
N ALA A 153 -14.19 9.65 -15.26
CA ALA A 153 -13.95 10.90 -15.99
C ALA A 153 -14.55 10.92 -17.42
N THR A 154 -15.17 9.82 -17.92
CA THR A 154 -15.60 9.74 -19.34
C THR A 154 -17.11 9.72 -19.58
N SER A 155 -17.95 10.13 -18.64
CA SER A 155 -19.38 10.35 -18.92
C SER A 155 -19.72 11.84 -19.00
N GLY A 156 -19.30 12.49 -20.09
CA GLY A 156 -19.70 13.87 -20.42
C GLY A 156 -18.71 14.54 -21.38
N ALA A 157 -18.90 14.34 -22.69
CA ALA A 157 -18.09 14.86 -23.80
C ALA A 157 -18.19 16.41 -23.98
N PRO A 158 -17.43 17.12 -24.91
CA PRO A 158 -16.49 16.67 -25.92
C PRO A 158 -15.13 17.44 -26.01
N GLU A 159 -14.15 16.75 -26.66
CA GLU A 159 -12.99 17.22 -27.44
C GLU A 159 -12.09 18.39 -26.98
N ALA A 160 -10.85 18.09 -26.69
CA ALA A 160 -9.58 18.50 -27.29
C ALA A 160 -8.40 18.62 -26.30
N GLY A 161 -7.27 17.89 -26.56
CA GLY A 161 -5.93 18.24 -26.12
C GLY A 161 -5.31 17.36 -25.03
N PRO A 162 -4.01 16.99 -25.17
CA PRO A 162 -3.33 16.01 -24.33
C PRO A 162 -2.75 16.63 -23.06
N GLN A 163 -2.76 15.86 -21.98
CA GLN A 163 -2.18 16.03 -20.65
C GLN A 163 -3.20 16.25 -19.53
N GLN A 164 -3.57 15.16 -18.85
CA GLN A 164 -3.99 15.25 -17.45
C GLN A 164 -3.45 14.06 -16.66
N SER A 165 -2.46 14.39 -15.85
CA SER A 165 -1.80 13.58 -14.85
C SER A 165 -2.48 13.75 -13.49
N SER A 166 -2.70 12.64 -12.78
CA SER A 166 -2.72 12.47 -11.31
C SER A 166 -3.39 13.51 -10.36
N ALA A 167 -4.25 14.40 -10.83
CA ALA A 167 -4.85 15.46 -10.02
C ALA A 167 -6.22 15.12 -9.40
N THR A 168 -6.88 14.03 -9.84
CA THR A 168 -8.32 13.82 -9.67
C THR A 168 -8.80 13.57 -8.24
N ILE A 169 -7.98 12.98 -7.36
CA ILE A 169 -8.37 12.74 -5.95
C ILE A 169 -8.26 14.04 -5.13
N LEU A 170 -7.21 14.82 -5.36
CA LEU A 170 -7.04 16.11 -4.70
C LEU A 170 -8.11 17.11 -5.13
N ASP A 171 -8.55 17.07 -6.39
CA ASP A 171 -9.59 17.95 -6.93
C ASP A 171 -10.99 17.67 -6.35
N GLN A 172 -11.24 16.42 -5.89
CA GLN A 172 -12.49 16.06 -5.21
C GLN A 172 -12.58 16.55 -3.76
N PHE A 173 -11.44 16.67 -3.09
CA PHE A 173 -11.35 17.01 -1.67
C PHE A 173 -10.63 18.33 -1.40
N GLY A 174 -10.01 18.93 -2.42
CA GLY A 174 -9.26 20.16 -2.35
C GLY A 174 -9.75 21.22 -3.32
N ARG A 175 -9.50 22.50 -3.02
CA ARG A 175 -9.72 23.62 -3.95
C ARG A 175 -8.37 23.98 -4.58
N ASN A 176 -8.31 24.04 -5.92
CA ASN A 176 -7.15 24.51 -6.65
C ASN A 176 -7.01 26.04 -6.54
N LEU A 177 -6.27 26.50 -5.55
CA LEU A 177 -6.10 27.93 -5.29
C LEU A 177 -5.37 28.66 -6.44
N THR A 178 -4.53 27.97 -7.21
CA THR A 178 -3.81 28.57 -8.34
C THR A 178 -4.79 28.86 -9.49
N GLU A 179 -5.72 27.99 -9.73
CA GLU A 179 -6.76 28.15 -10.75
C GLU A 179 -7.77 29.23 -10.30
N ALA A 180 -8.26 29.16 -9.07
CA ALA A 180 -9.12 30.17 -8.49
C ALA A 180 -8.48 31.59 -8.50
N ALA A 181 -7.15 31.68 -8.35
CA ALA A 181 -6.44 32.95 -8.47
C ALA A 181 -6.39 33.47 -9.91
N ARG A 182 -6.25 32.58 -10.91
CA ARG A 182 -6.27 32.96 -12.33
C ARG A 182 -7.66 33.43 -12.78
N ASP A 183 -8.68 32.78 -12.23
CA ASP A 183 -10.09 33.08 -12.55
C ASP A 183 -10.61 34.29 -11.77
N GLY A 184 -9.78 34.87 -10.87
CA GLY A 184 -10.14 36.06 -10.08
C GLY A 184 -11.14 35.78 -8.95
N GLU A 185 -11.27 34.51 -8.52
CA GLU A 185 -12.19 34.09 -7.45
C GLU A 185 -11.62 34.32 -6.04
N LEU A 186 -10.36 34.71 -5.92
CA LEU A 186 -9.73 34.98 -4.63
C LEU A 186 -9.78 36.46 -4.28
N ASP A 187 -9.98 36.75 -3.00
CA ASP A 187 -9.94 38.12 -2.50
C ASP A 187 -8.59 38.78 -2.74
N PRO A 188 -8.55 40.09 -3.09
CA PRO A 188 -7.30 40.80 -3.29
C PRO A 188 -6.52 40.93 -1.99
N VAL A 189 -5.21 40.64 -2.07
CA VAL A 189 -4.30 40.80 -0.93
C VAL A 189 -3.78 42.23 -0.90
N ILE A 190 -3.98 42.92 0.22
CA ILE A 190 -3.59 44.32 0.38
C ILE A 190 -2.59 44.43 1.54
N GLY A 191 -1.46 45.11 1.30
CA GLY A 191 -0.50 45.46 2.35
C GLY A 191 0.37 44.32 2.88
N ARG A 192 0.49 43.20 2.13
CA ARG A 192 1.28 42.00 2.50
C ARG A 192 2.41 41.70 1.53
N GLU A 193 2.93 42.70 0.83
CA GLU A 193 3.94 42.52 -0.23
C GLU A 193 5.23 41.87 0.31
N ARG A 194 5.65 42.22 1.52
CA ARG A 194 6.88 41.67 2.13
C ARG A 194 6.73 40.21 2.53
N GLU A 195 5.59 39.82 3.06
CA GLU A 195 5.27 38.44 3.43
C GLU A 195 5.17 37.58 2.19
N ILE A 196 4.53 38.04 1.14
CA ILE A 196 4.41 37.35 -0.15
C ILE A 196 5.78 37.11 -0.76
N GLU A 197 6.63 38.17 -0.84
CA GLU A 197 7.99 38.04 -1.37
C GLU A 197 8.80 37.00 -0.60
N ARG A 198 8.69 37.01 0.75
CA ARG A 198 9.39 36.06 1.61
C ARG A 198 8.90 34.62 1.42
N VAL A 199 7.58 34.40 1.28
CA VAL A 199 6.99 33.10 0.96
C VAL A 199 7.50 32.59 -0.38
N MET A 200 7.51 33.44 -1.41
CA MET A 200 8.01 33.08 -2.73
C MET A 200 9.49 32.66 -2.71
N VAL A 201 10.32 33.41 -1.96
CA VAL A 201 11.75 33.05 -1.77
C VAL A 201 11.91 31.70 -1.09
N VAL A 202 11.08 31.38 -0.09
CA VAL A 202 11.12 30.08 0.61
C VAL A 202 10.66 28.96 -0.31
N LEU A 203 9.57 29.12 -1.06
CA LEU A 203 9.04 28.15 -2.00
C LEU A 203 10.01 27.84 -3.16
N SER A 204 10.82 28.83 -3.57
CA SER A 204 11.82 28.67 -4.64
C SER A 204 13.08 27.90 -4.22
N ARG A 205 13.24 27.52 -2.96
CA ARG A 205 14.40 26.76 -2.47
C ARG A 205 14.33 25.31 -2.92
N ARG A 206 15.48 24.71 -3.23
CA ARG A 206 15.57 23.26 -3.56
C ARG A 206 15.25 22.34 -2.37
N THR A 207 15.48 22.81 -1.16
CA THR A 207 15.23 22.08 0.10
C THR A 207 14.68 23.04 1.15
N LYS A 208 13.94 22.55 2.15
CA LYS A 208 13.31 23.36 3.19
C LYS A 208 12.41 24.47 2.62
N ASN A 209 11.59 24.09 1.66
CA ASN A 209 10.69 24.98 0.93
C ASN A 209 9.27 25.06 1.50
N ASN A 210 9.08 24.69 2.76
CA ASN A 210 7.79 24.78 3.47
C ASN A 210 7.73 26.09 4.29
N PRO A 211 7.07 27.14 3.80
CA PRO A 211 6.86 28.38 4.57
C PRO A 211 5.82 28.16 5.66
N VAL A 212 6.02 28.75 6.80
CA VAL A 212 5.05 28.80 7.90
C VAL A 212 4.73 30.27 8.18
N LEU A 213 3.44 30.62 8.15
CA LEU A 213 2.93 31.92 8.52
C LEU A 213 2.51 31.87 10.00
N ILE A 214 3.02 32.81 10.79
CA ILE A 214 2.71 32.92 12.21
C ILE A 214 2.15 34.35 12.44
N GLY A 215 1.00 34.40 13.08
CA GLY A 215 0.34 35.67 13.42
C GLY A 215 -0.66 35.48 14.56
N GLU A 216 -1.23 36.56 15.01
CA GLU A 216 -2.33 36.52 15.98
C GLU A 216 -3.63 36.08 15.31
N PRO A 217 -4.60 35.51 16.06
CA PRO A 217 -5.88 35.11 15.50
C PRO A 217 -6.60 36.28 14.80
N GLY A 218 -6.96 36.05 13.51
CA GLY A 218 -7.72 37.04 12.73
C GLY A 218 -6.88 38.02 11.89
N VAL A 219 -5.55 37.82 11.78
CA VAL A 219 -4.66 38.59 10.90
C VAL A 219 -4.28 37.82 9.66
#